data_7ce91931a03e252c390b96cd288d8b71
#
_entry.id   7ce91931a03e252c390b96cd288d8b71
#
_cell.length_a   1.000
_cell.length_b   1.000
_cell.length_c   1.000
_cell.angle_alpha   90.00
_cell.angle_beta   90.00
_cell.angle_gamma   90.00
#
_symmetry.space_group_name_H-M   'P 1'
#
loop_
_entity.id
_entity.type
_entity.pdbx_description
1 polymer ?
#
loop_
_entity_poly.entity_id
_entity_poly.type
_entity_poly.pdbx_seq_one_letter_code
_entity_poly.pdbx_strand_id
1 'polypeptide(L)'
;LEIDHSFFLFGDNGSGKSTLAYLLEGNDSHYRGEILLNNKPLKDINQDSLKKHIILVQEHESFIPGSIKEVLNCEDEERILHVLLSLTGERLIELGDSPITSQGLPLSLGEQQILSLARALLCDGDIYILDEALSHLSFERKEIIIQTLFETYQEKLFMVISHDKKIMNMGYDYVIMDKGKIIEKG
;
A
#
# COMPACT_ATOMS: atom_id res chain seq x y z
N LEU A 1 20.78 -1.30 0.41
CA LEU A 1 19.73 -2.05 -0.27
C LEU A 1 19.34 -1.32 -1.54
N GLU A 2 19.35 -1.98 -2.66
CA GLU A 2 18.86 -1.48 -3.94
C GLU A 2 17.64 -2.27 -4.34
N ILE A 3 16.56 -1.60 -4.75
CA ILE A 3 15.26 -2.16 -5.07
C ILE A 3 14.78 -1.52 -6.38
N ASP A 4 14.42 -2.34 -7.34
CA ASP A 4 13.92 -1.95 -8.65
C ASP A 4 12.65 -2.71 -9.07
N HIS A 5 12.11 -3.52 -8.17
CA HIS A 5 10.89 -4.33 -8.38
C HIS A 5 10.10 -4.47 -7.07
N SER A 6 8.88 -4.97 -7.19
CA SER A 6 7.98 -5.18 -6.04
C SER A 6 8.48 -6.29 -5.12
N PHE A 7 8.34 -6.11 -3.82
CA PHE A 7 8.88 -7.02 -2.82
C PHE A 7 8.10 -6.98 -1.49
N PHE A 8 8.34 -7.98 -0.67
CA PHE A 8 7.83 -8.01 0.70
C PHE A 8 8.87 -7.50 1.70
N LEU A 9 8.41 -6.75 2.69
CA LEU A 9 9.19 -6.37 3.86
C LEU A 9 8.62 -7.03 5.10
N PHE A 10 9.31 -8.05 5.60
CA PHE A 10 8.95 -8.78 6.81
C PHE A 10 9.75 -8.33 8.03
N GLY A 11 9.24 -8.66 9.20
CA GLY A 11 9.91 -8.47 10.49
C GLY A 11 8.90 -8.38 11.61
N ASP A 12 9.33 -8.63 12.84
CA ASP A 12 8.48 -8.54 14.02
C ASP A 12 8.04 -7.10 14.30
N ASN A 13 7.06 -6.94 15.19
CA ASN A 13 6.63 -5.63 15.65
C ASN A 13 7.79 -4.90 16.31
N GLY A 14 7.98 -3.62 15.97
CA GLY A 14 9.11 -2.82 16.45
C GLY A 14 10.44 -3.05 15.70
N SER A 15 10.46 -3.86 14.62
CA SER A 15 11.68 -4.06 13.82
C SER A 15 12.09 -2.85 12.98
N GLY A 16 11.23 -1.83 12.84
CA GLY A 16 11.51 -0.58 12.12
C GLY A 16 10.86 -0.45 10.74
N LYS A 17 10.00 -1.38 10.32
CA LYS A 17 9.35 -1.37 8.98
C LYS A 17 8.53 -0.10 8.73
N SER A 18 7.62 0.23 9.63
CA SER A 18 6.80 1.46 9.52
C SER A 18 7.64 2.73 9.58
N THR A 19 8.73 2.72 10.37
CA THR A 19 9.69 3.83 10.38
C THR A 19 10.33 4.01 9.00
N LEU A 20 10.73 2.91 8.36
CA LEU A 20 11.26 2.96 7.00
C LEU A 20 10.21 3.47 6.01
N ALA A 21 8.96 3.02 6.12
CA ALA A 21 7.84 3.51 5.30
C ALA A 21 7.67 5.04 5.41
N TYR A 22 7.65 5.56 6.64
CA TYR A 22 7.56 7.02 6.89
C TYR A 22 8.76 7.81 6.34
N LEU A 23 9.97 7.26 6.42
CA LEU A 23 11.16 7.89 5.85
C LEU A 23 11.07 7.97 4.33
N LEU A 24 10.60 6.90 3.68
CA LEU A 24 10.46 6.83 2.22
C LEU A 24 9.39 7.79 1.69
N GLU A 25 8.29 7.98 2.42
CA GLU A 25 7.25 8.96 2.09
C GLU A 25 7.72 10.42 2.28
N GLY A 26 8.90 10.62 2.91
CA GLY A 26 9.45 11.94 3.16
C GLY A 26 8.87 12.66 4.39
N ASN A 27 8.18 11.95 5.28
CA ASN A 27 7.58 12.53 6.49
C ASN A 27 8.62 12.84 7.57
N ASP A 28 9.82 12.25 7.51
CA ASP A 28 10.94 12.57 8.38
C ASP A 28 12.24 12.68 7.57
N SER A 29 12.95 13.79 7.72
CA SER A 29 14.25 14.03 7.11
C SER A 29 15.43 13.79 8.07
N HIS A 30 15.16 13.47 9.34
CA HIS A 30 16.17 13.31 10.39
C HIS A 30 16.69 11.87 10.46
N TYR A 31 17.36 11.40 9.40
CA TYR A 31 17.99 10.08 9.39
C TYR A 31 19.49 10.19 9.06
N ARG A 32 20.26 9.17 9.46
CA ARG A 32 21.66 9.04 9.11
C ARG A 32 21.83 8.09 7.93
N GLY A 33 22.76 8.42 7.04
CA GLY A 33 22.95 7.69 5.79
C GLY A 33 22.27 8.36 4.62
N GLU A 34 22.09 7.62 3.56
CA GLU A 34 21.53 8.11 2.30
C GLU A 34 20.42 7.19 1.80
N ILE A 35 19.32 7.80 1.37
CA ILE A 35 18.25 7.14 0.63
C ILE A 35 18.20 7.83 -0.73
N LEU A 36 18.28 7.04 -1.78
CA LEU A 36 18.25 7.52 -3.16
C LEU A 36 16.98 7.05 -3.86
N LEU A 37 16.33 7.96 -4.55
CA LEU A 37 15.25 7.67 -5.49
C LEU A 37 15.75 8.07 -6.89
N ASN A 38 15.92 7.08 -7.78
CA ASN A 38 16.47 7.29 -9.11
C ASN A 38 17.80 8.07 -9.07
N ASN A 39 18.74 7.65 -8.20
CA ASN A 39 20.06 8.29 -7.98
C ASN A 39 20.01 9.72 -7.41
N LYS A 40 18.87 10.21 -6.99
CA LYS A 40 18.73 11.52 -6.34
C LYS A 40 18.47 11.33 -4.84
N PRO A 41 19.22 12.02 -3.96
CA PRO A 41 18.95 11.94 -2.52
C PRO A 41 17.51 12.32 -2.18
N LEU A 42 16.84 11.50 -1.41
CA LEU A 42 15.44 11.69 -1.04
C LEU A 42 15.19 13.05 -0.36
N LYS A 43 16.14 13.47 0.49
CA LYS A 43 16.10 14.77 1.19
C LYS A 43 16.19 16.00 0.26
N ASP A 44 16.66 15.82 -0.98
CA ASP A 44 16.79 16.88 -1.97
C ASP A 44 15.55 16.94 -2.90
N ILE A 45 14.59 16.04 -2.70
CA ILE A 45 13.33 16.01 -3.45
C ILE A 45 12.27 16.80 -2.66
N ASN A 46 11.53 17.63 -3.38
CA ASN A 46 10.42 18.36 -2.76
C ASN A 46 9.36 17.40 -2.20
N GLN A 47 8.90 17.66 -0.98
CA GLN A 47 7.97 16.79 -0.25
C GLN A 47 6.62 16.60 -0.96
N ASP A 48 6.08 17.68 -1.58
CA ASP A 48 4.83 17.59 -2.35
C ASP A 48 5.02 16.73 -3.62
N SER A 49 6.23 16.71 -4.19
CA SER A 49 6.57 15.84 -5.30
C SER A 49 6.65 14.38 -4.83
N LEU A 50 7.30 14.11 -3.69
CA LEU A 50 7.37 12.76 -3.12
C LEU A 50 5.99 12.16 -2.90
N LYS A 51 5.08 12.93 -2.28
CA LYS A 51 3.69 12.48 -1.99
C LYS A 51 2.83 12.19 -3.22
N LYS A 52 3.22 12.68 -4.39
CA LYS A 52 2.57 12.33 -5.65
C LYS A 52 3.07 11.01 -6.23
N HIS A 53 4.31 10.66 -5.94
CA HIS A 53 4.96 9.47 -6.50
C HIS A 53 5.01 8.29 -5.53
N ILE A 54 5.10 8.56 -4.22
CA ILE A 54 5.15 7.53 -3.16
C ILE A 54 3.86 7.60 -2.35
N ILE A 55 3.05 6.56 -2.47
CA ILE A 55 1.74 6.45 -1.80
C ILE A 55 1.86 5.44 -0.66
N LEU A 56 1.63 5.91 0.56
CA LEU A 56 1.56 5.05 1.75
C LEU A 56 0.11 4.67 2.04
N VAL A 57 -0.17 3.38 2.13
CA VAL A 57 -1.45 2.82 2.57
C VAL A 57 -1.21 2.12 3.91
N GLN A 58 -1.91 2.55 4.95
CA GLN A 58 -1.79 2.03 6.31
C GLN A 58 -2.88 1.02 6.63
N GLU A 59 -2.67 0.24 7.70
CA GLU A 59 -3.64 -0.74 8.20
C GLU A 59 -5.02 -0.12 8.48
N HIS A 60 -5.03 1.07 9.09
CA HIS A 60 -6.24 1.81 9.43
C HIS A 60 -6.18 3.21 8.85
N GLU A 61 -7.13 3.52 8.02
CA GLU A 61 -7.31 4.85 7.46
C GLU A 61 -8.66 5.44 7.85
N SER A 62 -8.68 6.75 8.03
CA SER A 62 -9.95 7.48 8.17
C SER A 62 -10.45 7.93 6.80
N PHE A 63 -11.75 7.85 6.59
CA PHE A 63 -12.38 8.27 5.35
C PHE A 63 -13.00 9.66 5.49
N ILE A 64 -13.01 10.42 4.39
CA ILE A 64 -13.92 11.55 4.27
C ILE A 64 -15.32 10.95 4.06
N PRO A 65 -16.33 11.28 4.92
CA PRO A 65 -17.66 10.71 4.79
C PRO A 65 -18.27 11.02 3.41
N GLY A 66 -18.86 10.01 2.77
CA GLY A 66 -19.46 10.16 1.44
C GLY A 66 -19.77 8.82 0.81
N SER A 67 -20.22 8.82 -0.45
CA SER A 67 -20.36 7.62 -1.27
C SER A 67 -19.01 6.97 -1.59
N ILE A 68 -18.99 5.75 -2.09
CA ILE A 68 -17.78 5.06 -2.56
C ILE A 68 -17.03 5.94 -3.57
N LYS A 69 -17.74 6.53 -4.53
CA LYS A 69 -17.17 7.40 -5.57
C LYS A 69 -16.48 8.65 -4.96
N GLU A 70 -17.13 9.29 -4.00
CA GLU A 70 -16.58 10.47 -3.31
C GLU A 70 -15.34 10.09 -2.48
N VAL A 71 -15.36 8.95 -1.79
CA VAL A 71 -14.20 8.44 -1.02
C VAL A 71 -13.03 8.09 -1.94
N LEU A 72 -13.29 7.50 -3.11
CA LEU A 72 -12.26 7.19 -4.10
C LEU A 72 -11.71 8.44 -4.81
N ASN A 73 -12.43 9.57 -4.74
CA ASN A 73 -12.04 10.83 -5.35
C ASN A 73 -11.66 10.69 -6.83
N CYS A 74 -12.46 9.95 -7.59
CA CYS A 74 -12.26 9.70 -9.00
C CYS A 74 -13.59 9.83 -9.75
N GLU A 75 -13.58 10.53 -10.89
CA GLU A 75 -14.76 10.74 -11.73
C GLU A 75 -14.92 9.65 -12.82
N ASP A 76 -13.85 8.90 -13.09
CA ASP A 76 -13.83 7.85 -14.10
C ASP A 76 -14.43 6.55 -13.54
N GLU A 77 -15.69 6.32 -13.86
CA GLU A 77 -16.43 5.15 -13.36
C GLU A 77 -15.89 3.81 -13.93
N GLU A 78 -15.40 3.80 -15.18
CA GLU A 78 -14.81 2.58 -15.76
C GLU A 78 -13.50 2.23 -15.03
N ARG A 79 -12.69 3.22 -14.74
CA ARG A 79 -11.45 3.04 -13.96
C ARG A 79 -11.72 2.60 -12.53
N ILE A 80 -12.73 3.19 -11.86
CA ILE A 80 -13.18 2.76 -10.54
C ILE A 80 -13.58 1.28 -10.58
N LEU A 81 -14.44 0.91 -11.52
CA LEU A 81 -14.94 -0.45 -11.65
C LEU A 81 -13.78 -1.44 -11.90
N HIS A 82 -12.89 -1.11 -12.82
CA HIS A 82 -11.71 -1.93 -13.12
C HIS A 82 -10.84 -2.17 -11.88
N VAL A 83 -10.50 -1.09 -11.14
CA VAL A 83 -9.66 -1.19 -9.95
C VAL A 83 -10.37 -1.99 -8.85
N LEU A 84 -11.65 -1.74 -8.57
CA LEU A 84 -12.38 -2.49 -7.54
C LEU A 84 -12.48 -3.97 -7.88
N LEU A 85 -12.78 -4.34 -9.13
CA LEU A 85 -12.84 -5.74 -9.55
C LEU A 85 -11.46 -6.42 -9.43
N SER A 86 -10.39 -5.73 -9.79
CA SER A 86 -9.03 -6.27 -9.69
C SER A 86 -8.59 -6.54 -8.24
N LEU A 87 -9.22 -5.86 -7.28
CA LEU A 87 -8.95 -5.99 -5.84
C LEU A 87 -10.00 -6.84 -5.11
N THR A 88 -10.84 -7.60 -5.80
CA THR A 88 -11.94 -8.38 -5.21
C THR A 88 -12.95 -7.50 -4.43
N GLY A 89 -13.22 -6.32 -4.97
CA GLY A 89 -14.06 -5.30 -4.35
C GLY A 89 -15.52 -5.30 -4.80
N GLU A 90 -16.07 -6.44 -5.24
CA GLU A 90 -17.45 -6.56 -5.75
C GLU A 90 -18.48 -5.99 -4.78
N ARG A 91 -18.27 -6.24 -3.48
CA ARG A 91 -19.17 -5.72 -2.44
C ARG A 91 -19.20 -4.19 -2.40
N LEU A 92 -18.08 -3.53 -2.67
CA LEU A 92 -18.01 -2.06 -2.74
C LEU A 92 -18.80 -1.53 -3.94
N ILE A 93 -18.78 -2.25 -5.05
CA ILE A 93 -19.58 -1.92 -6.25
C ILE A 93 -21.09 -2.05 -5.95
N GLU A 94 -21.49 -3.13 -5.27
CA GLU A 94 -22.88 -3.37 -4.87
C GLU A 94 -23.44 -2.29 -3.92
N LEU A 95 -22.59 -1.70 -3.08
CA LEU A 95 -22.98 -0.62 -2.16
C LEU A 95 -23.31 0.69 -2.90
N GLY A 96 -22.74 0.90 -4.08
CA GLY A 96 -23.04 2.06 -4.92
C GLY A 96 -22.90 3.39 -4.17
N ASP A 97 -24.00 4.15 -4.11
CA ASP A 97 -24.04 5.47 -3.48
C ASP A 97 -24.31 5.42 -1.95
N SER A 98 -24.27 4.23 -1.34
CA SER A 98 -24.44 4.12 0.11
C SER A 98 -23.38 4.92 0.85
N PRO A 99 -23.77 5.80 1.81
CA PRO A 99 -22.81 6.66 2.48
C PRO A 99 -21.91 5.86 3.43
N ILE A 100 -20.62 6.18 3.39
CA ILE A 100 -19.60 5.67 4.30
C ILE A 100 -19.31 6.76 5.33
N THR A 101 -19.18 6.37 6.61
CA THR A 101 -18.78 7.28 7.68
C THR A 101 -17.27 7.46 7.72
N SER A 102 -16.78 8.43 8.52
CA SER A 102 -15.34 8.60 8.75
C SER A 102 -14.65 7.38 9.36
N GLN A 103 -15.41 6.50 10.02
CA GLN A 103 -14.95 5.23 10.59
C GLN A 103 -15.10 4.05 9.62
N GLY A 104 -15.50 4.31 8.38
CA GLY A 104 -15.65 3.29 7.35
C GLY A 104 -16.96 2.49 7.40
N LEU A 105 -17.90 2.81 8.29
CA LEU A 105 -19.18 2.08 8.35
C LEU A 105 -20.05 2.40 7.11
N PRO A 106 -20.75 1.44 6.51
CA PRO A 106 -21.01 0.08 7.02
C PRO A 106 -20.03 -1.02 6.57
N LEU A 107 -18.82 -0.67 6.13
CA LEU A 107 -17.83 -1.62 5.63
C LEU A 107 -17.18 -2.44 6.76
N SER A 108 -16.89 -3.71 6.49
CA SER A 108 -15.97 -4.51 7.30
C SER A 108 -14.54 -3.97 7.19
N LEU A 109 -13.65 -4.32 8.13
CA LEU A 109 -12.24 -3.88 8.09
C LEU A 109 -11.54 -4.31 6.79
N GLY A 110 -11.81 -5.50 6.29
CA GLY A 110 -11.25 -5.96 5.02
C GLY A 110 -11.76 -5.14 3.82
N GLU A 111 -13.05 -4.78 3.78
CA GLU A 111 -13.60 -3.91 2.74
C GLU A 111 -13.04 -2.49 2.85
N GLN A 112 -12.79 -1.99 4.05
CA GLN A 112 -12.10 -0.70 4.27
C GLN A 112 -10.69 -0.74 3.71
N GLN A 113 -9.94 -1.83 3.91
CA GLN A 113 -8.59 -1.99 3.35
C GLN A 113 -8.62 -2.05 1.82
N ILE A 114 -9.59 -2.75 1.22
CA ILE A 114 -9.77 -2.76 -0.24
C ILE A 114 -10.09 -1.35 -0.76
N LEU A 115 -10.96 -0.62 -0.08
CA LEU A 115 -11.32 0.76 -0.47
C LEU A 115 -10.12 1.71 -0.38
N SER A 116 -9.32 1.61 0.69
CA SER A 116 -8.08 2.40 0.85
C SER A 116 -7.06 2.09 -0.25
N LEU A 117 -6.87 0.81 -0.57
CA LEU A 117 -5.98 0.39 -1.65
C LEU A 117 -6.48 0.84 -3.02
N ALA A 118 -7.79 0.72 -3.29
CA ALA A 118 -8.39 1.21 -4.53
C ALA A 118 -8.19 2.72 -4.69
N ARG A 119 -8.44 3.50 -3.62
CA ARG A 119 -8.18 4.94 -3.62
C ARG A 119 -6.71 5.25 -3.93
N ALA A 120 -5.78 4.52 -3.33
CA ALA A 120 -4.35 4.68 -3.59
C ALA A 120 -4.00 4.42 -5.06
N LEU A 121 -4.48 3.32 -5.66
CA LEU A 121 -4.23 2.99 -7.07
C LEU A 121 -4.83 4.03 -8.04
N LEU A 122 -5.94 4.66 -7.67
CA LEU A 122 -6.55 5.74 -8.45
C LEU A 122 -5.77 7.06 -8.38
N CYS A 123 -4.90 7.26 -7.37
CA CYS A 123 -3.99 8.41 -7.29
C CYS A 123 -2.81 8.35 -8.26
N ASP A 124 -2.57 7.21 -8.90
CA ASP A 124 -1.56 7.03 -9.96
C ASP A 124 -0.11 7.33 -9.54
N GLY A 125 0.28 6.85 -8.36
CA GLY A 125 1.67 6.88 -7.87
C GLY A 125 2.59 5.91 -8.62
N ASP A 126 3.89 6.02 -8.39
CA ASP A 126 4.90 5.10 -8.96
C ASP A 126 5.31 4.03 -7.94
N ILE A 127 5.33 4.38 -6.65
CA ILE A 127 5.72 3.51 -5.55
C ILE A 127 4.58 3.45 -4.52
N TYR A 128 4.18 2.25 -4.16
CA TYR A 128 3.14 2.01 -3.17
C TYR A 128 3.73 1.26 -1.98
N ILE A 129 3.57 1.82 -0.81
CA ILE A 129 3.99 1.20 0.45
C ILE A 129 2.72 0.75 1.17
N LEU A 130 2.54 -0.55 1.32
CA LEU A 130 1.37 -1.16 1.97
C LEU A 130 1.77 -1.59 3.37
N ASP A 131 1.60 -0.71 4.38
CA ASP A 131 1.97 -1.02 5.76
C ASP A 131 0.82 -1.71 6.48
N GLU A 132 0.87 -3.05 6.55
CA GLU A 132 -0.17 -3.94 7.08
C GLU A 132 -1.55 -3.72 6.43
N ALA A 133 -1.58 -3.12 5.24
CA ALA A 133 -2.80 -2.68 4.56
C ALA A 133 -3.70 -3.83 4.06
N LEU A 134 -3.26 -5.08 4.21
CA LEU A 134 -4.01 -6.29 3.86
C LEU A 134 -4.27 -7.20 5.07
N SER A 135 -3.99 -6.75 6.30
CA SER A 135 -4.00 -7.58 7.52
C SER A 135 -5.37 -8.22 7.81
N HIS A 136 -6.47 -7.54 7.50
CA HIS A 136 -7.85 -7.99 7.77
C HIS A 136 -8.50 -8.80 6.63
N LEU A 137 -7.73 -9.14 5.60
CA LEU A 137 -8.20 -9.99 4.50
C LEU A 137 -7.90 -11.46 4.77
N SER A 138 -8.73 -12.37 4.23
CA SER A 138 -8.41 -13.79 4.21
C SER A 138 -7.15 -14.04 3.35
N PHE A 139 -6.47 -15.18 3.59
CA PHE A 139 -5.26 -15.51 2.85
C PHE A 139 -5.50 -15.56 1.33
N GLU A 140 -6.60 -16.16 0.92
CA GLU A 140 -6.98 -16.30 -0.49
C GLU A 140 -7.17 -14.92 -1.16
N ARG A 141 -7.79 -13.96 -0.46
CA ARG A 141 -7.94 -12.59 -0.98
C ARG A 141 -6.61 -11.85 -1.02
N LYS A 142 -5.74 -12.01 0.01
CA LYS A 142 -4.38 -11.46 -0.01
C LYS A 142 -3.61 -11.96 -1.22
N GLU A 143 -3.65 -13.28 -1.46
CA GLU A 143 -2.95 -13.92 -2.57
C GLU A 143 -3.38 -13.32 -3.92
N ILE A 144 -4.69 -13.24 -4.19
CA ILE A 144 -5.22 -12.66 -5.42
C ILE A 144 -4.77 -11.20 -5.57
N ILE A 145 -4.91 -10.39 -4.51
CA ILE A 145 -4.56 -8.97 -4.56
C ILE A 145 -3.06 -8.79 -4.79
N ILE A 146 -2.20 -9.50 -4.05
CA ILE A 146 -0.74 -9.41 -4.20
C ILE A 146 -0.33 -9.81 -5.62
N GLN A 147 -0.87 -10.92 -6.13
CA GLN A 147 -0.61 -11.36 -7.50
C GLN A 147 -1.05 -10.29 -8.51
N THR A 148 -2.23 -9.70 -8.34
CA THR A 148 -2.70 -8.60 -9.18
C THR A 148 -1.75 -7.41 -9.14
N LEU A 149 -1.32 -6.97 -7.95
CA LEU A 149 -0.42 -5.82 -7.80
C LEU A 149 0.94 -6.08 -8.47
N PHE A 150 1.53 -7.26 -8.27
CA PHE A 150 2.88 -7.56 -8.74
C PHE A 150 2.93 -7.95 -10.21
N GLU A 151 1.87 -8.57 -10.74
CA GLU A 151 1.85 -9.09 -12.13
C GLU A 151 1.09 -8.19 -13.11
N THR A 152 0.06 -7.48 -12.65
CA THR A 152 -0.74 -6.61 -13.53
C THR A 152 -0.21 -5.17 -13.56
N TYR A 153 0.29 -4.65 -12.43
CA TYR A 153 0.81 -3.28 -12.32
C TYR A 153 2.35 -3.26 -12.36
N GLN A 154 2.96 -3.96 -13.33
CA GLN A 154 4.43 -4.12 -13.42
C GLN A 154 5.22 -2.82 -13.58
N GLU A 155 4.58 -1.74 -14.06
CA GLU A 155 5.17 -0.41 -14.14
C GLU A 155 5.23 0.31 -12.80
N LYS A 156 4.59 -0.25 -11.76
CA LYS A 156 4.56 0.28 -10.39
C LYS A 156 5.43 -0.58 -9.47
N LEU A 157 5.96 0.02 -8.41
CA LEU A 157 6.70 -0.71 -7.38
C LEU A 157 5.85 -0.80 -6.11
N PHE A 158 5.65 -2.01 -5.62
CA PHE A 158 4.94 -2.28 -4.36
C PHE A 158 5.89 -2.80 -3.29
N MET A 159 5.98 -2.09 -2.17
CA MET A 159 6.58 -2.58 -0.94
C MET A 159 5.47 -3.03 0.01
N VAL A 160 5.28 -4.34 0.13
CA VAL A 160 4.24 -4.92 0.99
C VAL A 160 4.85 -5.28 2.35
N ILE A 161 4.52 -4.50 3.37
CA ILE A 161 4.94 -4.73 4.75
C ILE A 161 3.94 -5.67 5.40
N SER A 162 4.43 -6.77 5.96
CA SER A 162 3.58 -7.72 6.68
C SER A 162 4.38 -8.50 7.74
N HIS A 163 3.68 -8.99 8.74
CA HIS A 163 4.17 -9.99 9.69
C HIS A 163 3.64 -11.40 9.38
N ASP A 164 2.76 -11.55 8.39
CA ASP A 164 2.17 -12.83 7.98
C ASP A 164 3.16 -13.63 7.13
N LYS A 165 3.86 -14.57 7.78
CA LYS A 165 4.86 -15.42 7.10
C LYS A 165 4.28 -16.35 6.03
N LYS A 166 2.95 -16.52 5.96
CA LYS A 166 2.34 -17.37 4.93
C LYS A 166 2.54 -16.79 3.53
N ILE A 167 2.53 -15.45 3.40
CA ILE A 167 2.73 -14.80 2.11
C ILE A 167 4.18 -14.89 1.60
N MET A 168 5.17 -15.21 2.45
CA MET A 168 6.55 -15.50 1.98
C MET A 168 6.62 -16.66 1.00
N ASN A 169 5.69 -17.62 1.11
CA ASN A 169 5.67 -18.80 0.24
C ASN A 169 5.10 -18.52 -1.17
N MET A 170 4.72 -17.29 -1.46
CA MET A 170 4.20 -16.88 -2.78
C MET A 170 5.30 -16.79 -3.85
N GLY A 171 6.59 -16.88 -3.46
CA GLY A 171 7.71 -16.93 -4.40
C GLY A 171 8.15 -15.59 -4.97
N TYR A 172 7.76 -14.48 -4.34
CA TYR A 172 8.25 -13.14 -4.66
C TYR A 172 9.43 -12.76 -3.75
N ASP A 173 10.23 -11.82 -4.20
CA ASP A 173 11.37 -11.30 -3.45
C ASP A 173 10.96 -10.71 -2.11
N TYR A 174 11.80 -10.89 -1.11
CA TYR A 174 11.55 -10.37 0.23
C TYR A 174 12.80 -9.86 0.94
N VAL A 175 12.57 -9.01 1.91
CA VAL A 175 13.56 -8.48 2.85
C VAL A 175 13.06 -8.70 4.26
N ILE A 176 13.92 -9.18 5.17
CA ILE A 176 13.59 -9.32 6.59
C ILE A 176 14.35 -8.28 7.40
N MET A 177 13.61 -7.54 8.23
CA MET A 177 14.17 -6.56 9.18
C MET A 177 14.05 -7.05 10.62
N ASP A 178 15.13 -6.86 11.39
CA ASP A 178 15.13 -6.97 12.84
C ASP A 178 15.89 -5.80 13.48
N LYS A 179 15.30 -5.17 14.48
CA LYS A 179 15.89 -4.05 15.25
C LYS A 179 16.54 -2.97 14.36
N GLY A 180 15.84 -2.55 13.31
CA GLY A 180 16.28 -1.53 12.38
C GLY A 180 17.37 -1.97 11.40
N LYS A 181 17.65 -3.27 11.29
CA LYS A 181 18.64 -3.82 10.36
C LYS A 181 18.01 -4.83 9.42
N ILE A 182 18.48 -4.86 8.19
CA ILE A 182 18.19 -5.94 7.25
C ILE A 182 19.04 -7.14 7.66
N ILE A 183 18.39 -8.28 7.90
CA ILE A 183 19.04 -9.52 8.35
C ILE A 183 19.01 -10.62 7.28
N GLU A 184 18.09 -10.52 6.33
CA GLU A 184 17.92 -11.51 5.25
C GLU A 184 17.34 -10.84 4.00
N LYS A 185 17.67 -11.38 2.83
CA LYS A 185 17.10 -11.03 1.53
C LYS A 185 17.00 -12.32 0.71
N GLY A 186 15.86 -12.57 0.09
CA GLY A 186 15.59 -13.73 -0.75
C GLY A 186 14.60 -13.44 -1.86
#